data_4eb81b25782983f51e8952f35f82af38
#
_entry.id   4eb81b25782983f51e8952f35f82af38
#
_cell.length_a   1.000
_cell.length_b   1.000
_cell.length_c   1.000
_cell.angle_alpha   90.00
_cell.angle_beta   90.00
_cell.angle_gamma   90.00
#
_symmetry.space_group_name_H-M   'P 1'
#
loop_
_entity.id
_entity.type
_entity.pdbx_description
1 polymer ?
#
loop_
_entity_poly.entity_id
_entity_poly.type
_entity_poly.pdbx_seq_one_letter_code
_entity_poly.pdbx_strand_id
1 'polypeptide(L)'
;RLCRAQGLSMQYSTALSDGVLALACLICVVQLGKRYAGAQPEQRPRWFCILLGFALPAAAAAVGAVRFGLLPELGELHGWLSRASSFLGLPLLGLAALSLGRNWQWQGPTWGRLLLGLCAFFELFRQLDRLDEYRLFLQLSSLLLLLYGGLLRWPQRRPLVLALGASGLLVFAGLVVGTDGFLGPVRRIDLFHALLTPAYPLLAWLMIDLAQTQSRANTL
;
A
#
# COMPACT_ATOMS: atom_id res chain seq x y z
N ARG A 1 21.36 -20.06 -26.69
CA ARG A 1 21.65 -20.45 -25.29
C ARG A 1 21.83 -19.22 -24.38
N LEU A 2 22.49 -18.15 -24.84
CA LEU A 2 22.71 -16.91 -24.07
C LEU A 2 21.40 -16.15 -23.76
N CYS A 3 20.47 -16.04 -24.71
CA CYS A 3 19.16 -15.38 -24.49
C CYS A 3 18.30 -16.11 -23.45
N ARG A 4 18.42 -17.45 -23.35
CA ARG A 4 17.67 -18.23 -22.36
C ARG A 4 18.23 -18.05 -20.95
N ALA A 5 19.54 -17.89 -20.81
CA ALA A 5 20.19 -17.63 -19.54
C ALA A 5 19.88 -16.23 -19.00
N GLN A 6 19.83 -15.21 -19.88
CA GLN A 6 19.42 -13.84 -19.50
C GLN A 6 17.94 -13.77 -19.06
N GLY A 7 17.04 -14.49 -19.74
CA GLY A 7 15.63 -14.55 -19.35
C GLY A 7 15.39 -15.21 -18.00
N LEU A 8 16.14 -16.26 -17.66
CA LEU A 8 16.08 -16.93 -16.37
C LEU A 8 16.65 -16.04 -15.24
N SER A 9 17.78 -15.39 -15.46
CA SER A 9 18.38 -14.49 -14.46
C SER A 9 17.49 -13.28 -14.12
N MET A 10 16.77 -12.76 -15.12
CA MET A 10 15.83 -11.64 -14.92
C MET A 10 14.57 -12.04 -14.14
N GLN A 11 14.07 -13.26 -14.31
CA GLN A 11 12.95 -13.76 -13.53
C GLN A 11 13.32 -13.92 -12.04
N TYR A 12 14.51 -14.43 -11.74
CA TYR A 12 14.99 -14.53 -10.35
C TYR A 12 15.20 -13.18 -9.67
N SER A 13 15.65 -12.16 -10.40
CA SER A 13 15.78 -10.80 -9.87
C SER A 13 14.42 -10.25 -9.43
N THR A 14 13.39 -10.40 -10.27
CA THR A 14 12.04 -9.96 -9.95
C THR A 14 11.42 -10.77 -8.80
N ALA A 15 11.64 -12.09 -8.78
CA ALA A 15 11.21 -12.94 -7.67
C ALA A 15 11.85 -12.51 -6.33
N LEU A 16 13.14 -12.14 -6.35
CA LEU A 16 13.84 -11.67 -5.17
C LEU A 16 13.30 -10.30 -4.70
N SER A 17 13.13 -9.35 -5.60
CA SER A 17 12.60 -8.01 -5.27
C SER A 17 11.17 -8.10 -4.71
N ASP A 18 10.31 -8.93 -5.29
CA ASP A 18 8.98 -9.24 -4.77
C ASP A 18 9.05 -9.92 -3.38
N GLY A 19 9.96 -10.87 -3.19
CA GLY A 19 10.15 -11.56 -1.91
C GLY A 19 10.54 -10.60 -0.78
N VAL A 20 11.45 -9.67 -1.05
CA VAL A 20 11.87 -8.65 -0.08
C VAL A 20 10.72 -7.71 0.26
N LEU A 21 9.97 -7.25 -0.75
CA LEU A 21 8.78 -6.43 -0.55
C LEU A 21 7.71 -7.17 0.25
N ALA A 22 7.45 -8.44 -0.06
CA ALA A 22 6.51 -9.28 0.68
C ALA A 22 6.88 -9.38 2.16
N LEU A 23 8.15 -9.63 2.48
CA LEU A 23 8.64 -9.68 3.86
C LEU A 23 8.46 -8.35 4.59
N ALA A 24 8.80 -7.23 3.95
CA ALA A 24 8.61 -5.90 4.54
C ALA A 24 7.13 -5.64 4.86
N CYS A 25 6.22 -5.92 3.92
CA CYS A 25 4.78 -5.78 4.13
C CYS A 25 4.24 -6.74 5.21
N LEU A 26 4.70 -8.00 5.25
CA LEU A 26 4.30 -8.98 6.26
C LEU A 26 4.73 -8.55 7.66
N ILE A 27 5.94 -8.02 7.83
CA ILE A 27 6.39 -7.45 9.11
C ILE A 27 5.45 -6.32 9.55
N CYS A 28 5.05 -5.44 8.62
CA CYS A 28 4.07 -4.39 8.90
C CYS A 28 2.71 -4.97 9.32
N VAL A 29 2.21 -5.99 8.61
CA VAL A 29 0.94 -6.67 8.94
C VAL A 29 1.00 -7.27 10.34
N VAL A 30 2.09 -7.93 10.74
CA VAL A 30 2.25 -8.51 12.08
C VAL A 30 2.25 -7.41 13.15
N GLN A 31 2.97 -6.31 12.93
CA GLN A 31 3.02 -5.18 13.89
C GLN A 31 1.65 -4.52 14.05
N LEU A 32 0.96 -4.25 12.95
CA LEU A 32 -0.37 -3.63 12.94
C LEU A 32 -1.45 -4.59 13.44
N GLY A 33 -1.29 -5.90 13.21
CA GLY A 33 -2.15 -6.95 13.76
C GLY A 33 -2.20 -6.96 15.29
N LYS A 34 -1.07 -6.69 15.96
CA LYS A 34 -1.03 -6.51 17.42
C LYS A 34 -1.86 -5.30 17.87
N ARG A 35 -1.86 -4.21 17.09
CA ARG A 35 -2.70 -3.04 17.34
C ARG A 35 -4.18 -3.33 17.12
N TYR A 36 -4.52 -4.07 16.07
CA TYR A 36 -5.89 -4.53 15.84
C TYR A 36 -6.41 -5.39 16.98
N ALA A 37 -5.61 -6.34 17.47
CA ALA A 37 -5.98 -7.25 18.54
C ALA A 37 -6.27 -6.51 19.87
N GLY A 38 -5.49 -5.46 20.17
CA GLY A 38 -5.68 -4.62 21.36
C GLY A 38 -6.64 -3.45 21.17
N ALA A 39 -7.25 -3.29 19.99
CA ALA A 39 -8.13 -2.17 19.69
C ALA A 39 -9.53 -2.36 20.31
N GLN A 40 -10.12 -1.24 20.78
CA GLN A 40 -11.52 -1.20 21.19
C GLN A 40 -12.44 -1.57 20.01
N PRO A 41 -13.63 -2.16 20.26
CA PRO A 41 -14.55 -2.60 19.22
C PRO A 41 -14.86 -1.52 18.17
N GLU A 42 -15.01 -0.27 18.59
CA GLU A 42 -15.31 0.89 17.73
C GLU A 42 -14.16 1.24 16.79
N GLN A 43 -12.92 0.90 17.17
CA GLN A 43 -11.72 1.19 16.38
C GLN A 43 -11.35 0.02 15.43
N ARG A 44 -11.87 -1.18 15.67
CA ARG A 44 -11.54 -2.38 14.89
C ARG A 44 -11.79 -2.22 13.38
N PRO A 45 -12.91 -1.62 12.92
CA PRO A 45 -13.14 -1.45 11.47
C PRO A 45 -12.04 -0.64 10.79
N ARG A 46 -11.56 0.44 11.42
CA ARG A 46 -10.43 1.23 10.92
C ARG A 46 -9.14 0.42 10.86
N TRP A 47 -8.80 -0.28 11.95
CA TRP A 47 -7.61 -1.12 11.98
C TRP A 47 -7.68 -2.28 10.98
N PHE A 48 -8.85 -2.84 10.74
CA PHE A 48 -9.08 -3.83 9.69
C PHE A 48 -8.76 -3.24 8.31
N CYS A 49 -9.24 -2.05 7.98
CA CYS A 49 -8.93 -1.38 6.72
C CYS A 49 -7.43 -1.05 6.57
N ILE A 50 -6.78 -0.64 7.66
CA ILE A 50 -5.32 -0.47 7.68
C ILE A 50 -4.62 -1.80 7.38
N LEU A 51 -4.98 -2.87 8.08
CA LEU A 51 -4.41 -4.20 7.84
C LEU A 51 -4.61 -4.68 6.40
N LEU A 52 -5.80 -4.49 5.84
CA LEU A 52 -6.10 -4.82 4.45
C LEU A 52 -5.20 -4.03 3.49
N GLY A 53 -4.95 -2.75 3.79
CA GLY A 53 -4.05 -1.89 3.03
C GLY A 53 -2.60 -2.40 2.95
N PHE A 54 -2.14 -3.16 3.95
CA PHE A 54 -0.82 -3.80 3.96
C PHE A 54 -0.86 -5.26 3.51
N ALA A 55 -1.94 -5.99 3.81
CA ALA A 55 -2.06 -7.40 3.47
C ALA A 55 -2.19 -7.63 1.95
N LEU A 56 -2.89 -6.74 1.24
CA LEU A 56 -3.04 -6.84 -0.21
C LEU A 56 -1.69 -6.75 -0.95
N PRO A 57 -0.85 -5.72 -0.72
CA PRO A 57 0.48 -5.69 -1.34
C PRO A 57 1.40 -6.81 -0.86
N ALA A 58 1.30 -7.24 0.41
CA ALA A 58 2.04 -8.40 0.91
C ALA A 58 1.68 -9.67 0.14
N ALA A 59 0.38 -9.93 -0.06
CA ALA A 59 -0.10 -11.08 -0.81
C ALA A 59 0.28 -11.00 -2.29
N ALA A 60 0.13 -9.82 -2.93
CA ALA A 60 0.53 -9.60 -4.31
C ALA A 60 2.01 -9.90 -4.53
N ALA A 61 2.88 -9.34 -3.67
CA ALA A 61 4.31 -9.53 -3.76
C ALA A 61 4.73 -10.98 -3.42
N ALA A 62 4.09 -11.64 -2.43
CA ALA A 62 4.37 -13.04 -2.11
C ALA A 62 4.02 -13.97 -3.29
N VAL A 63 2.84 -13.77 -3.91
CA VAL A 63 2.45 -14.53 -5.10
C VAL A 63 3.34 -14.19 -6.29
N GLY A 64 3.76 -12.92 -6.44
CA GLY A 64 4.72 -12.48 -7.44
C GLY A 64 6.07 -13.19 -7.31
N ALA A 65 6.62 -13.28 -6.10
CA ALA A 65 7.87 -13.99 -5.84
C ALA A 65 7.79 -15.47 -6.25
N VAL A 66 6.69 -16.15 -5.92
CA VAL A 66 6.47 -17.54 -6.32
C VAL A 66 6.26 -17.67 -7.84
N ARG A 67 5.48 -16.76 -8.45
CA ARG A 67 5.23 -16.74 -9.89
C ARG A 67 6.51 -16.60 -10.69
N PHE A 68 7.34 -15.63 -10.36
CA PHE A 68 8.55 -15.34 -11.11
C PHE A 68 9.70 -16.30 -10.80
N GLY A 69 9.68 -16.95 -9.62
CA GLY A 69 10.70 -17.89 -9.19
C GLY A 69 10.40 -19.35 -9.51
N LEU A 70 9.14 -19.80 -9.40
CA LEU A 70 8.80 -21.22 -9.37
C LEU A 70 7.61 -21.60 -10.27
N LEU A 71 6.49 -20.83 -10.24
CA LEU A 71 5.20 -21.22 -10.80
C LEU A 71 4.60 -20.10 -11.68
N PRO A 72 4.96 -20.01 -12.98
CA PRO A 72 4.43 -18.99 -13.90
C PRO A 72 2.90 -19.00 -14.03
N GLU A 73 2.26 -20.13 -13.72
CA GLU A 73 0.80 -20.33 -13.77
C GLU A 73 0.03 -19.40 -12.80
N LEU A 74 0.69 -18.88 -11.77
CA LEU A 74 0.09 -17.93 -10.82
C LEU A 74 -0.11 -16.52 -11.38
N GLY A 75 0.08 -16.33 -12.70
CA GLY A 75 -0.04 -15.03 -13.37
C GLY A 75 -1.37 -14.34 -13.17
N GLU A 76 -2.48 -15.06 -13.26
CA GLU A 76 -3.82 -14.50 -13.05
C GLU A 76 -4.03 -14.06 -11.60
N LEU A 77 -3.70 -14.94 -10.65
CA LEU A 77 -3.83 -14.63 -9.21
C LEU A 77 -2.98 -13.42 -8.82
N HIS A 78 -1.72 -13.37 -9.28
CA HIS A 78 -0.85 -12.20 -9.07
C HIS A 78 -1.48 -10.93 -9.66
N GLY A 79 -2.03 -11.00 -10.88
CA GLY A 79 -2.71 -9.87 -11.52
C GLY A 79 -3.94 -9.39 -10.73
N TRP A 80 -4.74 -10.29 -10.18
CA TRP A 80 -5.88 -9.94 -9.33
C TRP A 80 -5.45 -9.25 -8.03
N LEU A 81 -4.46 -9.82 -7.33
CA LEU A 81 -3.94 -9.25 -6.08
C LEU A 81 -3.27 -7.90 -6.29
N SER A 82 -2.52 -7.73 -7.39
CA SER A 82 -1.90 -6.46 -7.75
C SER A 82 -2.94 -5.38 -8.03
N ARG A 83 -4.02 -5.72 -8.74
CA ARG A 83 -5.17 -4.81 -8.94
C ARG A 83 -5.85 -4.46 -7.61
N ALA A 84 -6.18 -5.45 -6.80
CA ALA A 84 -6.77 -5.22 -5.48
C ALA A 84 -5.88 -4.32 -4.61
N SER A 85 -4.57 -4.54 -4.60
CA SER A 85 -3.60 -3.69 -3.91
C SER A 85 -3.63 -2.25 -4.43
N SER A 86 -3.69 -2.05 -5.75
CA SER A 86 -3.68 -0.72 -6.37
C SER A 86 -4.97 0.07 -6.12
N PHE A 87 -6.13 -0.58 -6.14
CA PHE A 87 -7.44 0.08 -6.05
C PHE A 87 -8.01 0.16 -4.62
N LEU A 88 -7.54 -0.68 -3.70
CA LEU A 88 -7.99 -0.70 -2.32
C LEU A 88 -6.87 -0.37 -1.33
N GLY A 89 -5.66 -0.86 -1.55
CA GLY A 89 -4.58 -0.79 -0.57
C GLY A 89 -4.26 0.65 -0.15
N LEU A 90 -3.72 1.44 -1.05
CA LEU A 90 -3.33 2.82 -0.77
C LEU A 90 -4.52 3.75 -0.44
N PRO A 91 -5.70 3.67 -1.11
CA PRO A 91 -6.88 4.43 -0.73
C PRO A 91 -7.36 4.19 0.70
N LEU A 92 -7.38 2.95 1.17
CA LEU A 92 -7.75 2.63 2.55
C LEU A 92 -6.76 3.23 3.55
N LEU A 93 -5.46 3.23 3.25
CA LEU A 93 -4.43 3.88 4.08
C LEU A 93 -4.60 5.40 4.10
N GLY A 94 -4.88 6.04 2.97
CA GLY A 94 -5.16 7.47 2.90
C GLY A 94 -6.37 7.88 3.73
N LEU A 95 -7.49 7.15 3.61
CA LEU A 95 -8.70 7.37 4.40
C LEU A 95 -8.45 7.12 5.91
N ALA A 96 -7.65 6.11 6.25
CA ALA A 96 -7.28 5.84 7.63
C ALA A 96 -6.42 6.97 8.22
N ALA A 97 -5.44 7.49 7.46
CA ALA A 97 -4.62 8.62 7.88
C ALA A 97 -5.46 9.88 8.11
N LEU A 98 -6.42 10.16 7.23
CA LEU A 98 -7.38 11.25 7.42
C LEU A 98 -8.20 11.07 8.70
N SER A 99 -8.80 9.90 8.88
CA SER A 99 -9.61 9.56 10.06
C SER A 99 -8.82 9.71 11.37
N LEU A 100 -7.57 9.20 11.38
CA LEU A 100 -6.65 9.33 12.53
C LEU A 100 -6.21 10.77 12.74
N GLY A 101 -5.84 11.49 11.69
CA GLY A 101 -5.39 12.88 11.76
C GLY A 101 -6.47 13.83 12.29
N ARG A 102 -7.72 13.64 11.89
CA ARG A 102 -8.89 14.42 12.32
C ARG A 102 -9.52 13.94 13.63
N ASN A 103 -9.04 12.85 14.23
CA ASN A 103 -9.69 12.18 15.38
C ASN A 103 -11.12 11.72 15.07
N TRP A 104 -11.45 11.46 13.81
CA TRP A 104 -12.78 10.96 13.46
C TRP A 104 -12.92 9.49 13.84
N GLN A 105 -14.03 9.18 14.52
CA GLN A 105 -14.37 7.80 14.87
C GLN A 105 -15.48 7.30 13.94
N TRP A 106 -15.10 6.96 12.70
CA TRP A 106 -16.04 6.38 11.76
C TRP A 106 -16.45 4.98 12.21
N GLN A 107 -17.75 4.76 12.24
CA GLN A 107 -18.33 3.47 12.62
C GLN A 107 -18.10 2.41 11.55
N GLY A 108 -18.30 1.13 11.91
CA GLY A 108 -18.17 0.00 10.98
C GLY A 108 -18.94 0.17 9.65
N PRO A 109 -20.22 0.58 9.67
CA PRO A 109 -20.98 0.82 8.43
C PRO A 109 -20.35 1.86 7.50
N THR A 110 -19.69 2.90 8.04
CA THR A 110 -19.00 3.89 7.20
C THR A 110 -17.81 3.28 6.47
N TRP A 111 -16.99 2.50 7.17
CA TRP A 111 -15.87 1.78 6.56
C TRP A 111 -16.34 0.76 5.51
N GLY A 112 -17.45 0.05 5.78
CA GLY A 112 -18.08 -0.86 4.82
C GLY A 112 -18.53 -0.13 3.56
N ARG A 113 -19.19 1.03 3.69
CA ARG A 113 -19.63 1.85 2.54
C ARG A 113 -18.45 2.38 1.73
N LEU A 114 -17.37 2.80 2.38
CA LEU A 114 -16.15 3.24 1.69
C LEU A 114 -15.53 2.10 0.88
N LEU A 115 -15.41 0.91 1.48
CA LEU A 115 -14.88 -0.27 0.78
C LEU A 115 -15.76 -0.67 -0.41
N LEU A 116 -17.08 -0.74 -0.20
CA LEU A 116 -18.03 -1.04 -1.28
C LEU A 116 -18.02 0.02 -2.36
N GLY A 117 -17.89 1.30 -1.99
CA GLY A 117 -17.75 2.41 -2.94
C GLY A 117 -16.51 2.27 -3.82
N LEU A 118 -15.35 1.95 -3.24
CA LEU A 118 -14.12 1.69 -4.01
C LEU A 118 -14.31 0.54 -5.01
N CYS A 119 -14.97 -0.56 -4.58
CA CYS A 119 -15.26 -1.70 -5.45
C CYS A 119 -16.29 -1.33 -6.55
N ALA A 120 -17.33 -0.58 -6.22
CA ALA A 120 -18.35 -0.16 -7.18
C ALA A 120 -17.77 0.78 -8.24
N PHE A 121 -16.94 1.75 -7.83
CA PHE A 121 -16.26 2.64 -8.77
C PHE A 121 -15.22 1.89 -9.61
N PHE A 122 -14.50 0.92 -9.03
CA PHE A 122 -13.62 0.06 -9.83
C PHE A 122 -14.40 -0.63 -10.96
N GLU A 123 -15.55 -1.23 -10.66
CA GLU A 123 -16.36 -1.90 -11.67
C GLU A 123 -16.93 -0.91 -12.70
N LEU A 124 -17.41 0.25 -12.25
CA LEU A 124 -17.88 1.30 -13.14
C LEU A 124 -16.80 1.75 -14.13
N PHE A 125 -15.60 2.09 -13.64
CA PHE A 125 -14.51 2.54 -14.50
C PHE A 125 -13.94 1.42 -15.38
N ARG A 126 -14.04 0.17 -14.93
CA ARG A 126 -13.73 -1.01 -15.74
C ARG A 126 -14.69 -1.12 -16.95
N GLN A 127 -15.99 -0.91 -16.74
CA GLN A 127 -16.99 -0.93 -17.80
C GLN A 127 -16.86 0.26 -18.78
N LEU A 128 -16.34 1.38 -18.29
CA LEU A 128 -16.09 2.59 -19.08
C LEU A 128 -14.73 2.54 -19.82
N ASP A 129 -13.92 1.48 -19.63
CA ASP A 129 -12.55 1.35 -20.15
C ASP A 129 -11.61 2.49 -19.71
N ARG A 130 -11.80 2.98 -18.47
CA ARG A 130 -11.04 4.10 -17.87
C ARG A 130 -10.41 3.75 -16.52
N LEU A 131 -9.92 2.53 -16.38
CA LEU A 131 -9.29 2.07 -15.15
C LEU A 131 -7.98 2.80 -14.83
N ASP A 132 -7.23 3.22 -15.83
CA ASP A 132 -5.94 3.87 -15.62
C ASP A 132 -6.12 5.28 -15.05
N GLU A 133 -7.12 6.05 -15.54
CA GLU A 133 -7.44 7.36 -15.00
C GLU A 133 -7.97 7.24 -13.56
N TYR A 134 -8.82 6.24 -13.30
CA TYR A 134 -9.32 5.99 -11.97
C TYR A 134 -8.20 5.59 -11.00
N ARG A 135 -7.29 4.73 -11.42
CA ARG A 135 -6.11 4.32 -10.64
C ARG A 135 -5.26 5.54 -10.29
N LEU A 136 -4.93 6.38 -11.28
CA LEU A 136 -4.14 7.59 -11.06
C LEU A 136 -4.83 8.54 -10.08
N PHE A 137 -6.13 8.78 -10.26
CA PHE A 137 -6.93 9.60 -9.36
C PHE A 137 -6.90 9.07 -7.92
N LEU A 138 -7.12 7.76 -7.71
CA LEU A 138 -7.09 7.14 -6.40
C LEU A 138 -5.72 7.26 -5.74
N GLN A 139 -4.65 6.98 -6.49
CA GLN A 139 -3.29 7.06 -5.98
C GLN A 139 -2.93 8.48 -5.53
N LEU A 140 -3.16 9.48 -6.39
CA LEU A 140 -2.88 10.87 -6.06
C LEU A 140 -3.72 11.37 -4.87
N SER A 141 -5.02 11.08 -4.87
CA SER A 141 -5.91 11.43 -3.76
C SER A 141 -5.45 10.79 -2.45
N SER A 142 -5.04 9.52 -2.49
CA SER A 142 -4.55 8.79 -1.31
C SER A 142 -3.26 9.40 -0.76
N LEU A 143 -2.33 9.79 -1.62
CA LEU A 143 -1.09 10.46 -1.22
C LEU A 143 -1.38 11.82 -0.58
N LEU A 144 -2.30 12.60 -1.15
CA LEU A 144 -2.74 13.86 -0.55
C LEU A 144 -3.38 13.66 0.83
N LEU A 145 -4.19 12.60 1.01
CA LEU A 145 -4.79 12.26 2.30
C LEU A 145 -3.74 11.83 3.34
N LEU A 146 -2.71 11.09 2.94
CA LEU A 146 -1.57 10.72 3.79
C LEU A 146 -0.81 11.95 4.26
N LEU A 147 -0.46 12.86 3.34
CA LEU A 147 0.23 14.11 3.65
C LEU A 147 -0.62 15.01 4.55
N TYR A 148 -1.89 15.16 4.24
CA TYR A 148 -2.82 15.94 5.04
C TYR A 148 -2.99 15.36 6.44
N GLY A 149 -3.13 14.02 6.59
CA GLY A 149 -3.19 13.34 7.87
C GLY A 149 -1.95 13.59 8.74
N GLY A 150 -0.76 13.55 8.11
CA GLY A 150 0.50 13.90 8.78
C GLY A 150 0.58 15.36 9.20
N LEU A 151 0.12 16.28 8.32
CA LEU A 151 0.10 17.73 8.57
C LEU A 151 -0.84 18.13 9.72
N LEU A 152 -1.97 17.45 9.87
CA LEU A 152 -2.95 17.72 10.93
C LEU A 152 -2.37 17.54 12.34
N ARG A 153 -1.24 16.88 12.48
CA ARG A 153 -0.54 16.67 13.76
C ARG A 153 0.54 17.73 14.06
N TRP A 154 0.58 18.81 13.28
CA TRP A 154 1.43 19.93 13.61
C TRP A 154 1.15 20.47 15.03
N PRO A 155 2.18 20.76 15.88
CA PRO A 155 3.62 20.92 15.57
C PRO A 155 4.44 19.61 15.69
N GLN A 156 3.84 18.45 15.86
CA GLN A 156 4.58 17.18 15.87
C GLN A 156 5.08 16.87 14.45
N ARG A 157 6.39 17.05 14.23
CA ARG A 157 6.99 16.93 12.91
C ARG A 157 7.08 15.49 12.40
N ARG A 158 7.16 14.50 13.30
CA ARG A 158 7.40 13.10 12.93
C ARG A 158 6.33 12.52 12.00
N PRO A 159 5.02 12.66 12.25
CA PRO A 159 4.01 12.16 11.31
C PRO A 159 4.11 12.78 9.92
N LEU A 160 4.41 14.08 9.83
CA LEU A 160 4.59 14.77 8.56
C LEU A 160 5.82 14.26 7.80
N VAL A 161 6.95 14.07 8.48
CA VAL A 161 8.19 13.53 7.87
C VAL A 161 7.95 12.11 7.35
N LEU A 162 7.26 11.25 8.11
CA LEU A 162 6.90 9.90 7.68
C LEU A 162 5.97 9.92 6.45
N ALA A 163 4.97 10.81 6.45
CA ALA A 163 4.06 10.98 5.31
C ALA A 163 4.80 11.48 4.06
N LEU A 164 5.68 12.47 4.21
CA LEU A 164 6.49 12.99 3.10
C LEU A 164 7.45 11.93 2.54
N GLY A 165 8.16 11.21 3.41
CA GLY A 165 9.07 10.15 3.00
C GLY A 165 8.35 9.02 2.26
N ALA A 166 7.26 8.51 2.82
CA ALA A 166 6.48 7.45 2.19
C ALA A 166 5.86 7.91 0.86
N SER A 167 5.21 9.09 0.84
CA SER A 167 4.59 9.62 -0.37
C SER A 167 5.62 9.93 -1.45
N GLY A 168 6.78 10.48 -1.08
CA GLY A 168 7.88 10.76 -2.02
C GLY A 168 8.40 9.48 -2.69
N LEU A 169 8.61 8.41 -1.92
CA LEU A 169 9.02 7.11 -2.46
C LEU A 169 7.97 6.52 -3.40
N LEU A 170 6.68 6.59 -3.02
CA LEU A 170 5.58 6.08 -3.84
C LEU A 170 5.42 6.87 -5.14
N VAL A 171 5.50 8.21 -5.08
CA VAL A 171 5.46 9.08 -6.27
C VAL A 171 6.64 8.78 -7.18
N PHE A 172 7.85 8.70 -6.63
CA PHE A 172 9.05 8.42 -7.41
C PHE A 172 8.98 7.03 -8.05
N ALA A 173 8.54 6.02 -7.31
CA ALA A 173 8.33 4.67 -7.84
C ALA A 173 7.30 4.65 -8.98
N GLY A 174 6.13 5.26 -8.77
CA GLY A 174 5.02 5.19 -9.73
C GLY A 174 5.17 6.10 -10.95
N LEU A 175 5.63 7.34 -10.77
CA LEU A 175 5.66 8.33 -11.86
C LEU A 175 7.02 8.42 -12.58
N VAL A 176 8.12 8.17 -11.86
CA VAL A 176 9.48 8.31 -12.44
C VAL A 176 10.02 6.97 -12.90
N VAL A 177 9.94 5.94 -12.04
CA VAL A 177 10.45 4.61 -12.36
C VAL A 177 9.48 3.84 -13.23
N GLY A 178 8.22 3.71 -12.79
CA GLY A 178 7.23 2.88 -13.46
C GLY A 178 7.56 1.38 -13.37
N THR A 179 6.77 0.56 -14.06
CA THR A 179 6.88 -0.91 -14.02
C THR A 179 7.42 -1.52 -15.32
N ASP A 180 7.39 -0.78 -16.44
CA ASP A 180 7.69 -1.30 -17.75
C ASP A 180 9.07 -0.90 -18.25
N GLY A 181 9.79 -1.84 -18.86
CA GLY A 181 11.09 -1.63 -19.48
C GLY A 181 12.28 -1.80 -18.54
N PHE A 182 13.40 -1.17 -18.92
CA PHE A 182 14.69 -1.28 -18.26
C PHE A 182 15.29 0.10 -18.00
N LEU A 183 16.05 0.20 -16.92
CA LEU A 183 16.93 1.33 -16.62
C LEU A 183 18.36 0.82 -16.57
N GLY A 184 19.09 0.93 -17.67
CA GLY A 184 20.37 0.24 -17.84
C GLY A 184 20.21 -1.29 -17.73
N PRO A 185 20.98 -1.99 -16.89
CA PRO A 185 20.90 -3.44 -16.72
C PRO A 185 19.75 -3.89 -15.80
N VAL A 186 19.10 -2.97 -15.08
CA VAL A 186 18.06 -3.26 -14.07
C VAL A 186 16.68 -3.12 -14.66
N ARG A 187 15.78 -4.05 -14.34
CA ARG A 187 14.35 -3.92 -14.70
C ARG A 187 13.71 -2.82 -13.85
N ARG A 188 12.88 -2.00 -14.47
CA ARG A 188 12.15 -0.94 -13.76
C ARG A 188 11.26 -1.51 -12.65
N ILE A 189 10.66 -2.67 -12.85
CA ILE A 189 9.83 -3.33 -11.84
C ILE A 189 10.64 -3.68 -10.57
N ASP A 190 11.90 -4.10 -10.71
CA ASP A 190 12.74 -4.43 -9.55
C ASP A 190 13.10 -3.18 -8.74
N LEU A 191 13.40 -2.07 -9.45
CA LEU A 191 13.63 -0.77 -8.81
C LEU A 191 12.36 -0.22 -8.16
N PHE A 192 11.20 -0.41 -8.81
CA PHE A 192 9.89 -0.07 -8.26
C PHE A 192 9.66 -0.78 -6.92
N HIS A 193 9.87 -2.10 -6.85
CA HIS A 193 9.74 -2.87 -5.61
C HIS A 193 10.77 -2.45 -4.56
N ALA A 194 11.99 -2.13 -4.96
CA ALA A 194 13.03 -1.64 -4.06
C ALA A 194 12.64 -0.31 -3.38
N LEU A 195 11.91 0.56 -4.07
CA LEU A 195 11.39 1.82 -3.52
C LEU A 195 10.16 1.60 -2.62
N LEU A 196 9.30 0.66 -2.98
CA LEU A 196 8.13 0.31 -2.15
C LEU A 196 8.55 -0.35 -0.83
N THR A 197 9.63 -1.10 -0.82
CA THR A 197 10.13 -1.81 0.37
C THR A 197 10.32 -0.89 1.59
N PRO A 198 10.99 0.27 1.53
CA PRO A 198 11.04 1.23 2.63
C PRO A 198 9.76 2.07 2.78
N ALA A 199 8.98 2.26 1.72
CA ALA A 199 7.75 3.07 1.77
C ALA A 199 6.70 2.45 2.72
N TYR A 200 6.50 1.12 2.68
CA TYR A 200 5.50 0.46 3.54
C TYR A 200 5.83 0.53 5.05
N PRO A 201 7.05 0.28 5.53
CA PRO A 201 7.41 0.55 6.93
C PRO A 201 7.17 2.00 7.35
N LEU A 202 7.49 2.99 6.51
CA LEU A 202 7.21 4.40 6.81
C LEU A 202 5.70 4.65 6.95
N LEU A 203 4.87 4.04 6.08
CA LEU A 203 3.40 4.10 6.20
C LEU A 203 2.91 3.43 7.49
N ALA A 204 3.46 2.27 7.86
CA ALA A 204 3.08 1.59 9.10
C ALA A 204 3.41 2.44 10.33
N TRP A 205 4.59 3.04 10.38
CA TRP A 205 4.97 3.97 11.45
C TRP A 205 4.09 5.21 11.46
N LEU A 206 3.74 5.76 10.31
CA LEU A 206 2.78 6.87 10.22
C LEU A 206 1.43 6.49 10.86
N MET A 207 0.86 5.33 10.53
CA MET A 207 -0.41 4.88 11.10
C MET A 207 -0.31 4.72 12.63
N ILE A 208 0.79 4.16 13.12
CA ILE A 208 1.04 3.98 14.56
C ILE A 208 1.15 5.33 15.27
N ASP A 209 1.94 6.27 14.74
CA ASP A 209 2.14 7.59 15.33
C ASP A 209 0.84 8.40 15.39
N LEU A 210 0.07 8.40 14.29
CA LEU A 210 -1.23 9.07 14.24
C LEU A 210 -2.22 8.51 15.28
N ALA A 211 -2.22 7.18 15.48
CA ALA A 211 -3.08 6.53 16.47
C ALA A 211 -2.65 6.81 17.91
N GLN A 212 -1.36 6.86 18.21
CA GLN A 212 -0.84 7.16 19.56
C GLN A 212 -1.15 8.61 19.99
N THR A 213 -1.05 9.54 19.06
CA THR A 213 -1.38 10.94 19.33
C THR A 213 -2.88 11.12 19.62
N GLN A 214 -3.74 10.34 18.96
CA GLN A 214 -5.17 10.33 19.26
C GLN A 214 -5.47 9.83 20.68
N SER A 215 -4.80 8.77 21.14
CA SER A 215 -4.99 8.23 22.48
C SER A 215 -4.64 9.25 23.57
N ARG A 216 -3.54 9.99 23.41
CA ARG A 216 -3.11 11.03 24.35
C ARG A 216 -4.09 12.22 24.43
N ALA A 217 -4.68 12.62 23.31
CA ALA A 217 -5.65 13.71 23.27
C ALA A 217 -6.97 13.37 23.97
N ASN A 218 -7.33 12.09 24.05
CA ASN A 218 -8.56 11.63 24.72
C ASN A 218 -8.37 11.41 26.24
N THR A 219 -7.14 11.48 26.74
CA THR A 219 -6.81 11.32 28.18
C THR A 219 -6.57 12.64 28.90
N LEU A 220 -6.57 13.76 28.22
CA LEU A 220 -6.51 15.14 28.72
C LEU A 220 -7.89 15.78 28.71
#